data_9f8e09c2f2f2efebb160b2ca122995ea
#
_entry.id   9f8e09c2f2f2efebb160b2ca122995ea
#
_cell.length_a   1.000
_cell.length_b   1.000
_cell.length_c   1.000
_cell.angle_alpha   90.00
_cell.angle_beta   90.00
_cell.angle_gamma   90.00
#
_symmetry.space_group_name_H-M   'P 1'
#
loop_
_entity.id
_entity.type
_entity.pdbx_description
1 polymer ?
#
loop_
_entity_poly.entity_id
_entity_poly.type
_entity_poly.pdbx_seq_one_letter_code
_entity_poly.pdbx_strand_id
1 'polypeptide(L)' 'MEKIVMISLLYLTFTGDVKSTKFVEIWEPQNCAGWYHWEIKSKPKKQTPLTGRTYYVYNGYGSEGKTIKVVGYKCSGR' A
#
# COMPACT_ATOMS: atom_id res chain seq x y z
N MET A 1 -6.78 21.71 14.56
CA MET A 1 -7.23 21.43 13.20
C MET A 1 -6.71 20.09 12.76
N GLU A 2 -7.59 19.22 12.34
CA GLU A 2 -7.19 17.89 11.90
C GLU A 2 -6.55 17.95 10.54
N LYS A 3 -5.43 17.26 10.39
CA LYS A 3 -4.81 17.05 9.10
C LYS A 3 -5.28 15.75 8.51
N ILE A 4 -5.70 15.79 7.27
CA ILE A 4 -6.05 14.60 6.53
C ILE A 4 -4.89 14.32 5.59
N VAL A 5 -4.38 13.12 5.68
CA VAL A 5 -3.32 12.63 4.80
C VAL A 5 -3.92 11.51 3.96
N MET A 6 -3.58 11.48 2.69
CA MET A 6 -4.10 10.46 1.79
C MET A 6 -2.97 9.57 1.31
N ILE A 7 -3.23 8.28 1.24
CA ILE A 7 -2.27 7.29 0.79
C ILE A 7 -2.86 6.46 -0.34
N SER A 8 -2.04 6.18 -1.33
CA SER A 8 -2.36 5.25 -2.41
C SER A 8 -1.30 4.16 -2.44
N LEU A 9 -1.73 2.92 -2.46
CA LEU A 9 -0.81 1.79 -2.48
C LEU A 9 -0.41 1.44 -3.90
N LEU A 10 0.88 1.17 -4.10
CA LEU A 10 1.40 0.69 -5.37
C LEU A 10 1.46 -0.83 -5.31
N TYR A 11 0.91 -1.48 -6.32
CA TYR A 11 0.84 -2.93 -6.33
C TYR A 11 1.17 -3.52 -7.70
N LEU A 12 1.63 -4.77 -7.69
CA LEU A 12 1.96 -5.49 -8.90
C LEU A 12 0.70 -6.09 -9.51
N THR A 13 0.56 -5.95 -10.82
CA THR A 13 -0.51 -6.59 -11.57
C THR A 13 -0.09 -8.00 -11.98
N PHE A 14 -1.03 -8.73 -12.54
CA PHE A 14 -0.80 -10.06 -13.06
C PHE A 14 0.32 -10.08 -14.12
N THR A 15 0.44 -9.00 -14.91
CA THR A 15 1.46 -8.90 -15.96
C THR A 15 2.79 -8.32 -15.48
N GLY A 16 2.89 -8.01 -14.19
CA GLY A 16 4.12 -7.46 -13.63
C GLY A 16 4.20 -5.94 -13.64
N ASP A 17 3.17 -5.27 -14.14
CA ASP A 17 3.11 -3.81 -14.11
C ASP A 17 2.79 -3.31 -12.70
N VAL A 18 3.15 -2.06 -12.43
CA VAL A 18 2.83 -1.42 -11.16
C VAL A 18 1.65 -0.48 -11.37
N LYS A 19 0.61 -0.68 -10.58
CA LYS A 19 -0.56 0.20 -10.58
C LYS A 19 -0.78 0.76 -9.18
N SER A 20 -1.61 1.78 -9.08
CA SER A 20 -1.92 2.40 -7.78
C SER A 20 -3.40 2.24 -7.46
N THR A 21 -3.69 2.08 -6.17
CA THR A 21 -5.06 2.08 -5.67
C THR A 21 -5.58 3.52 -5.65
N LYS A 22 -6.87 3.68 -5.41
CA LYS A 22 -7.41 5.00 -5.12
C LYS A 22 -6.80 5.51 -3.82
N PHE A 23 -6.69 6.82 -3.71
CA PHE A 23 -6.25 7.43 -2.46
C PHE A 23 -7.29 7.22 -1.38
N VAL A 24 -6.82 6.83 -0.19
CA VAL A 24 -7.68 6.68 0.98
C VAL A 24 -7.17 7.60 2.08
N GLU A 25 -8.09 8.06 2.92
CA GLU A 25 -7.76 8.99 3.99
C GLU A 25 -7.22 8.26 5.20
N ILE A 26 -6.17 8.80 5.78
CA ILE A 26 -5.70 8.39 7.10
C ILE A 26 -5.67 9.62 8.00
N TRP A 27 -6.03 9.40 9.26
CA TRP A 27 -6.23 10.49 10.22
C TRP A 27 -5.04 10.62 11.17
N GLU A 28 -4.72 11.83 11.55
CA GLU A 28 -3.69 12.06 12.55
C GLU A 28 -4.04 11.31 13.85
N PRO A 29 -3.03 10.88 14.58
CA PRO A 29 -1.60 11.20 14.41
C PRO A 29 -0.87 10.37 13.37
N GLN A 30 -1.56 9.54 12.61
CA GLN A 30 -0.93 8.71 11.60
C GLN A 30 -0.41 9.53 10.42
N ASN A 31 0.66 9.05 9.81
CA ASN A 31 1.14 9.56 8.54
C ASN A 31 1.30 8.39 7.58
N CYS A 32 1.60 8.69 6.32
CA CYS A 32 1.72 7.62 5.31
C CYS A 32 2.74 6.58 5.69
N ALA A 33 3.92 6.98 6.12
CA ALA A 33 4.98 6.05 6.46
C ALA A 33 4.61 5.16 7.65
N GLY A 34 4.01 5.76 8.69
CA GLY A 34 3.59 5.00 9.86
C GLY A 34 2.47 4.03 9.56
N TRP A 35 1.46 4.50 8.82
CA TRP A 35 0.36 3.65 8.42
C TRP A 35 0.85 2.48 7.55
N TYR A 36 1.73 2.78 6.59
CA TYR A 36 2.29 1.76 5.71
C TYR A 36 3.07 0.72 6.50
N HIS A 37 3.86 1.17 7.47
CA HIS A 37 4.64 0.28 8.33
C HIS A 37 3.73 -0.70 9.09
N TRP A 38 2.65 -0.19 9.72
CA TRP A 38 1.77 -1.01 10.51
C TRP A 38 0.85 -1.90 9.67
N GLU A 39 0.28 -1.34 8.61
CA GLU A 39 -0.72 -2.06 7.81
C GLU A 39 -0.10 -2.97 6.76
N ILE A 40 1.00 -2.57 6.16
CA ILE A 40 1.57 -3.29 5.03
C ILE A 40 2.78 -4.12 5.43
N LYS A 41 3.77 -3.51 6.06
CA LYS A 41 5.00 -4.22 6.42
C LYS A 41 4.82 -5.29 7.48
N SER A 42 3.69 -5.29 8.18
CA SER A 42 3.35 -6.36 9.12
C SER A 42 2.78 -7.59 8.42
N LYS A 43 2.45 -7.47 7.14
CA LYS A 43 1.87 -8.57 6.36
C LYS A 43 2.97 -9.48 5.81
N PRO A 44 2.59 -10.70 5.34
CA PRO A 44 3.59 -11.61 4.77
C PRO A 44 4.35 -10.99 3.61
N LYS A 45 5.66 -11.09 3.68
CA LYS A 45 6.57 -10.58 2.66
C LYS A 45 6.99 -11.73 1.75
N LYS A 46 6.85 -11.54 0.45
CA LYS A 46 7.18 -12.55 -0.54
C LYS A 46 8.03 -11.96 -1.66
N GLN A 47 8.59 -12.82 -2.49
CA GLN A 47 9.36 -12.44 -3.66
C GLN A 47 8.78 -13.08 -4.90
N THR A 48 8.83 -12.33 -6.00
CA THR A 48 8.45 -12.90 -7.29
C THR A 48 9.57 -13.85 -7.77
N PRO A 49 9.21 -15.03 -8.30
CA PRO A 49 10.23 -16.01 -8.69
C PRO A 49 11.19 -15.53 -9.79
N LEU A 50 10.67 -14.76 -10.76
CA LEU A 50 11.46 -14.36 -11.93
C LEU A 50 12.33 -13.14 -11.69
N THR A 51 11.83 -12.13 -10.99
CA THR A 51 12.54 -10.87 -10.82
C THR A 51 13.16 -10.71 -9.45
N GLY A 52 12.78 -11.54 -8.49
CA GLY A 52 13.21 -11.39 -7.10
C GLY A 52 12.62 -10.19 -6.41
N ARG A 53 11.63 -9.53 -7.04
CA ARG A 53 11.02 -8.34 -6.47
C ARG A 53 10.21 -8.70 -5.23
N THR A 54 10.42 -7.95 -4.16
CA THR A 54 9.73 -8.15 -2.90
C THR A 54 8.39 -7.44 -2.92
N TYR A 55 7.37 -8.09 -2.35
CA TYR A 55 6.05 -7.48 -2.20
C TYR A 55 5.40 -7.99 -0.92
N TYR A 56 4.39 -7.23 -0.46
CA TYR A 56 3.59 -7.61 0.70
C TYR A 56 2.19 -7.99 0.25
N VAL A 57 1.70 -9.11 0.74
CA VAL A 57 0.34 -9.58 0.44
C VAL A 57 -0.64 -8.83 1.34
N TYR A 58 -1.53 -8.07 0.75
CA TYR A 58 -2.44 -7.22 1.50
C TYR A 58 -3.87 -7.33 0.98
N ASN A 59 -4.80 -7.38 1.92
CA ASN A 59 -6.23 -7.31 1.64
C ASN A 59 -6.83 -6.49 2.77
N GLY A 60 -7.26 -5.29 2.47
CA GLY A 60 -7.79 -4.41 3.50
C GLY A 60 -8.25 -3.09 2.94
N TYR A 61 -8.13 -2.08 3.77
CA TYR A 61 -8.58 -0.74 3.42
C TYR A 61 -7.85 -0.22 2.18
N GLY A 62 -8.62 0.16 1.17
CA GLY A 62 -8.08 0.65 -0.08
C GLY A 62 -7.93 -0.41 -1.17
N SER A 63 -7.98 -1.69 -0.82
CA SER A 63 -7.83 -2.77 -1.81
C SER A 63 -9.15 -3.23 -2.43
N GLU A 64 -10.26 -2.64 -2.01
CA GLU A 64 -11.61 -2.95 -2.50
C GLU A 64 -11.96 -4.45 -2.37
N GLY A 65 -11.50 -5.06 -1.28
CA GLY A 65 -11.78 -6.47 -1.01
C GLY A 65 -10.91 -7.44 -1.79
N LYS A 66 -9.99 -6.94 -2.60
CA LYS A 66 -9.09 -7.79 -3.38
C LYS A 66 -7.76 -7.95 -2.67
N THR A 67 -7.13 -9.10 -2.85
CA THR A 67 -5.77 -9.32 -2.37
C THR A 67 -4.80 -8.76 -3.40
N ILE A 68 -3.93 -7.84 -2.96
CA ILE A 68 -2.97 -7.19 -3.84
C ILE A 68 -1.55 -7.42 -3.35
N LYS A 69 -0.60 -7.26 -4.26
CA LYS A 69 0.84 -7.43 -3.99
C LYS A 69 1.48 -6.06 -3.88
N VAL A 70 1.53 -5.52 -2.67
CA VAL A 70 1.96 -4.15 -2.44
C VAL A 70 3.47 -4.04 -2.51
N VAL A 71 3.97 -3.09 -3.30
CA VAL A 71 5.41 -2.85 -3.47
C VAL A 71 5.81 -1.45 -3.00
N GLY A 72 4.86 -0.57 -2.71
CA GLY A 72 5.16 0.78 -2.28
C GLY A 72 3.90 1.58 -2.05
N TYR A 73 4.06 2.89 -1.94
CA TYR A 73 2.92 3.78 -1.73
C TYR A 73 3.23 5.18 -2.22
N LYS A 74 2.18 5.94 -2.47
CA LYS A 74 2.25 7.37 -2.72
C LYS A 74 1.53 8.10 -1.61
N CYS A 75 2.07 9.21 -1.19
CA CYS A 75 1.49 10.01 -0.12
C CYS A 75 1.09 11.37 -0.67
N SER A 76 -0.13 11.78 -0.34
CA SER A 76 -0.60 13.13 -0.65
C SER A 76 -1.08 13.74 0.64
N GLY A 77 -0.51 14.88 1.00
CA GLY A 77 -0.86 15.58 2.23
C GLY A 77 -1.51 16.92 1.94
N ARG A 78 -2.20 17.38 2.93
CA ARG A 78 -2.78 18.71 2.89
C ARG A 78 -2.45 19.45 4.13
#